data_d0cc2e393db675011f6e6d88d464b366
#
_entry.id   d0cc2e393db675011f6e6d88d464b366
#
_cell.length_a   1.000
_cell.length_b   1.000
_cell.length_c   1.000
_cell.angle_alpha   90.00
_cell.angle_beta   90.00
_cell.angle_gamma   90.00
#
_symmetry.space_group_name_H-M   'P 1'
#
loop_
_entity.id
_entity.type
_entity.pdbx_description
1 polymer ?
#
loop_
_entity_poly.entity_id
_entity_poly.type
_entity_poly.pdbx_seq_one_letter_code
_entity_poly.pdbx_strand_id
1 'polypeptide(L)'
;MLHISLKNIIFAKVNNIERHIAKLLLSNDCVIVPGFGGFMAHHIEAYYDEENRLFYPPQRTLGFNQQLTMNDSLLAQSIVEECDMSYPEAINAIEEKVAEMKQVIESKSRLVFNGLGTISIGENGKYDFTPCKTGILTPTLFALDLFEIKKPKESTSQKEEKARAVC
;
A
#
# COMPACT_ATOMS: atom_id res chain seq x y z
N MET A 1 16.89 -25.93 29.97
CA MET A 1 16.27 -24.60 30.17
C MET A 1 16.48 -23.64 28.99
N LEU A 2 16.31 -24.12 27.75
CA LEU A 2 16.41 -23.33 26.52
C LEU A 2 15.34 -23.78 25.51
N HIS A 3 14.13 -24.03 25.99
CA HIS A 3 12.93 -24.21 25.20
C HIS A 3 12.04 -22.94 25.21
N ILE A 4 12.62 -21.78 25.48
CA ILE A 4 12.03 -20.51 25.12
C ILE A 4 12.39 -20.34 23.65
N SER A 5 11.98 -21.19 23.04
CA SER A 5 10.89 -21.24 22.14
C SER A 5 11.28 -20.65 20.80
N LEU A 6 11.84 -21.52 19.94
CA LEU A 6 11.78 -21.29 18.48
C LEU A 6 10.41 -20.73 18.08
N LYS A 7 9.31 -21.16 18.70
CA LYS A 7 7.97 -20.60 18.51
C LYS A 7 7.90 -19.11 18.82
N ASN A 8 8.52 -18.60 19.89
CA ASN A 8 8.48 -17.17 20.21
C ASN A 8 9.33 -16.33 19.24
N ILE A 9 10.44 -16.90 18.73
CA ILE A 9 11.26 -16.22 17.71
C ILE A 9 10.54 -16.22 16.35
N ILE A 10 9.92 -17.32 15.99
CA ILE A 10 9.09 -17.47 14.78
C ILE A 10 7.90 -16.51 14.87
N PHE A 11 7.21 -16.48 15.99
CA PHE A 11 6.08 -15.59 16.25
C PHE A 11 6.47 -14.11 16.20
N ALA A 12 7.65 -13.75 16.75
CA ALA A 12 8.18 -12.38 16.66
C ALA A 12 8.54 -11.97 15.23
N LYS A 13 8.99 -12.89 14.38
CA LYS A 13 9.30 -12.64 12.97
C LYS A 13 8.04 -12.47 12.11
N VAL A 14 7.01 -13.27 12.38
CA VAL A 14 5.70 -13.16 11.68
C VAL A 14 4.83 -12.03 12.24
N ASN A 15 5.15 -11.48 13.42
CA ASN A 15 4.46 -10.30 13.94
C ASN A 15 4.48 -9.08 12.99
N ASN A 16 5.32 -9.13 11.97
CA ASN A 16 5.44 -8.05 10.98
C ASN A 16 4.82 -8.43 9.61
N ILE A 17 3.65 -9.12 9.65
CA ILE A 17 2.91 -9.51 8.42
C ILE A 17 2.65 -8.31 7.51
N GLU A 18 2.45 -7.12 8.10
CA GLU A 18 2.25 -5.85 7.43
C GLU A 18 3.42 -5.49 6.51
N ARG A 19 4.65 -5.75 6.96
CA ARG A 19 5.86 -5.52 6.18
C ARG A 19 5.95 -6.45 4.97
N HIS A 20 5.58 -7.72 5.13
CA HIS A 20 5.53 -8.67 4.01
C HIS A 20 4.49 -8.24 2.99
N ILE A 21 3.29 -7.85 3.44
CA ILE A 21 2.23 -7.33 2.57
C ILE A 21 2.72 -6.07 1.83
N ALA A 22 3.30 -5.10 2.53
CA ALA A 22 3.80 -3.87 1.93
C ALA A 22 4.89 -4.15 0.87
N LYS A 23 5.84 -5.03 1.18
CA LYS A 23 6.91 -5.45 0.26
C LYS A 23 6.35 -6.12 -1.00
N LEU A 24 5.41 -7.04 -0.83
CA LEU A 24 4.78 -7.75 -1.94
C LEU A 24 3.94 -6.81 -2.82
N LEU A 25 3.26 -5.83 -2.24
CA LEU A 25 2.48 -4.84 -2.99
C LEU A 25 3.35 -3.89 -3.82
N LEU A 26 4.65 -3.83 -3.62
CA LEU A 26 5.55 -3.09 -4.53
C LEU A 26 5.64 -3.74 -5.91
N SER A 27 5.53 -5.06 -5.99
CA SER A 27 5.70 -5.84 -7.21
C SER A 27 4.41 -6.53 -7.69
N ASN A 28 3.38 -6.56 -6.85
CA ASN A 28 2.11 -7.24 -7.14
C ASN A 28 0.94 -6.27 -6.94
N ASP A 29 -0.09 -6.42 -7.74
CA ASP A 29 -1.30 -5.59 -7.64
C ASP A 29 -2.31 -6.13 -6.60
N CYS A 30 -2.09 -7.34 -6.12
CA CYS A 30 -2.92 -7.96 -5.09
C CYS A 30 -2.08 -8.85 -4.18
N VAL A 31 -2.36 -8.81 -2.88
CA VAL A 31 -1.78 -9.70 -1.87
C VAL A 31 -2.88 -10.18 -0.97
N ILE A 32 -3.11 -11.48 -0.96
CA ILE A 32 -4.16 -12.11 -0.16
C ILE A 32 -3.59 -12.56 1.19
N VAL A 33 -4.29 -12.18 2.25
CA VAL A 33 -4.10 -12.73 3.60
C VAL A 33 -5.15 -13.83 3.78
N PRO A 34 -4.75 -15.10 3.75
CA PRO A 34 -5.69 -16.22 3.80
C PRO A 34 -6.64 -16.13 5.00
N GLY A 35 -7.93 -16.30 4.76
CA GLY A 35 -8.95 -16.22 5.79
C GLY A 35 -9.28 -14.84 6.35
N PHE A 36 -8.66 -13.77 5.83
CA PHE A 36 -8.87 -12.39 6.28
C PHE A 36 -9.37 -11.48 5.17
N GLY A 37 -8.67 -11.40 4.05
CA GLY A 37 -8.99 -10.57 2.89
C GLY A 37 -7.77 -10.24 2.05
N GLY A 38 -7.98 -9.53 0.93
CA GLY A 38 -6.94 -9.14 0.00
C GLY A 38 -6.71 -7.64 -0.03
N PHE A 39 -5.45 -7.22 0.01
CA PHE A 39 -5.03 -5.85 -0.27
C PHE A 39 -4.78 -5.71 -1.77
N MET A 40 -5.34 -4.66 -2.38
CA MET A 40 -5.20 -4.39 -3.81
C MET A 40 -4.55 -3.03 -4.01
N ALA A 41 -3.57 -2.98 -4.92
CA ALA A 41 -2.93 -1.74 -5.31
C ALA A 41 -3.57 -1.24 -6.62
N HIS A 42 -4.08 -0.01 -6.60
CA HIS A 42 -4.65 0.66 -7.76
C HIS A 42 -3.70 1.73 -8.27
N HIS A 43 -3.42 1.71 -9.55
CA HIS A 43 -2.59 2.72 -10.20
C HIS A 43 -3.43 3.98 -10.48
N ILE A 44 -2.90 5.13 -10.08
CA ILE A 44 -3.42 6.44 -10.46
C ILE A 44 -2.39 7.07 -11.38
N GLU A 45 -2.81 7.44 -12.58
CA GLU A 45 -1.97 8.13 -13.55
C GLU A 45 -1.56 9.53 -13.05
N ALA A 46 -0.44 10.02 -13.57
CA ALA A 46 -0.02 11.39 -13.31
C ALA A 46 -1.10 12.37 -13.79
N TYR A 47 -1.38 13.37 -12.99
CA TYR A 47 -2.34 14.42 -13.37
C TYR A 47 -1.88 15.79 -12.91
N TYR A 48 -2.38 16.81 -13.58
CA TYR A 48 -2.16 18.20 -13.24
C TYR A 48 -3.42 18.78 -12.57
N ASP A 49 -3.26 19.32 -11.38
CA ASP A 49 -4.31 20.03 -10.66
C ASP A 49 -4.25 21.52 -11.05
N GLU A 50 -5.23 21.97 -11.80
CA GLU A 50 -5.31 23.35 -12.30
C GLU A 50 -5.58 24.36 -11.20
N GLU A 51 -6.34 23.98 -10.16
CA GLU A 51 -6.70 24.87 -9.05
C GLU A 51 -5.49 25.18 -8.17
N ASN A 52 -4.74 24.15 -7.81
CA ASN A 52 -3.55 24.28 -6.94
C ASN A 52 -2.27 24.50 -7.75
N ARG A 53 -2.30 24.35 -9.06
CA ARG A 53 -1.15 24.43 -9.99
C ARG A 53 -0.04 23.44 -9.63
N LEU A 54 -0.45 22.26 -9.21
CA LEU A 54 0.45 21.18 -8.79
C LEU A 54 0.38 20.02 -9.76
N PHE A 55 1.54 19.47 -10.05
CA PHE A 55 1.66 18.22 -10.79
C PHE A 55 1.76 17.07 -9.79
N TYR A 56 0.85 16.13 -9.89
CA TYR A 56 0.86 14.90 -9.12
C TYR A 56 1.48 13.78 -9.97
N PRO A 57 2.58 13.19 -9.52
CA PRO A 57 3.17 12.04 -10.21
C PRO A 57 2.24 10.83 -10.13
N PRO A 58 2.47 9.79 -10.95
CA PRO A 58 1.74 8.54 -10.83
C PRO A 58 1.86 7.98 -9.42
N GLN A 59 0.75 7.54 -8.85
CA GLN A 59 0.66 7.03 -7.50
C GLN A 59 -0.01 5.65 -7.48
N ARG A 60 0.23 4.89 -6.44
CA ARG A 60 -0.53 3.68 -6.15
C ARG A 60 -1.32 3.89 -4.86
N THR A 61 -2.62 3.74 -4.94
CA THR A 61 -3.50 3.70 -3.76
C THR A 61 -3.83 2.28 -3.40
N LEU A 62 -4.16 2.07 -2.14
CA LEU A 62 -4.54 0.76 -1.63
C LEU A 62 -6.05 0.67 -1.44
N GLY A 63 -6.59 -0.48 -1.79
CA GLY A 63 -7.92 -0.95 -1.42
C GLY A 63 -7.83 -2.25 -0.64
N PHE A 64 -8.92 -2.63 -0.01
CA PHE A 64 -9.06 -3.90 0.69
C PHE A 64 -10.37 -4.57 0.31
N ASN A 65 -10.33 -5.88 0.06
CA ASN A 65 -11.50 -6.68 -0.22
C ASN A 65 -11.57 -7.88 0.73
N GLN A 66 -12.54 -7.88 1.62
CA GLN A 66 -12.76 -8.94 2.59
C GLN A 66 -13.13 -10.29 1.97
N GLN A 67 -13.61 -10.31 0.72
CA GLN A 67 -14.02 -11.55 0.04
C GLN A 67 -12.83 -12.34 -0.54
N LEU A 68 -11.66 -11.72 -0.69
CA LEU A 68 -10.46 -12.37 -1.21
C LEU A 68 -9.74 -13.13 -0.10
N THR A 69 -10.23 -14.33 0.21
CA THR A 69 -9.73 -15.15 1.33
C THR A 69 -8.97 -16.39 0.91
N MET A 70 -8.96 -16.71 -0.39
CA MET A 70 -8.28 -17.90 -0.91
C MET A 70 -6.76 -17.69 -0.90
N ASN A 71 -6.05 -18.70 -0.40
CA ASN A 71 -4.59 -18.66 -0.38
C ASN A 71 -4.00 -18.73 -1.79
N ASP A 72 -3.32 -17.67 -2.22
CA ASP A 72 -2.54 -17.60 -3.46
C ASP A 72 -1.07 -17.98 -3.27
N SER A 73 -0.69 -18.39 -2.07
CA SER A 73 0.66 -18.77 -1.65
C SER A 73 1.67 -17.63 -1.60
N LEU A 74 1.36 -16.45 -2.08
CA LEU A 74 2.31 -15.35 -2.23
C LEU A 74 2.85 -14.86 -0.87
N LEU A 75 1.94 -14.61 0.08
CA LEU A 75 2.29 -14.18 1.42
C LEU A 75 3.05 -15.27 2.18
N ALA A 76 2.60 -16.52 2.08
CA ALA A 76 3.25 -17.66 2.73
C ALA A 76 4.68 -17.87 2.21
N GLN A 77 4.90 -17.79 0.90
CA GLN A 77 6.23 -17.89 0.31
C GLN A 77 7.17 -16.76 0.78
N SER A 78 6.68 -15.52 0.83
CA SER A 78 7.47 -14.39 1.34
C SER A 78 7.91 -14.61 2.79
N ILE A 79 7.06 -15.21 3.63
CA ILE A 79 7.39 -15.52 5.02
C ILE A 79 8.39 -16.69 5.10
N VAL A 80 8.21 -17.75 4.30
CA VAL A 80 9.15 -18.86 4.18
C VAL A 80 10.55 -18.38 3.86
N GLU A 81 10.69 -17.53 2.83
CA GLU A 81 11.97 -17.01 2.37
C GLU A 81 12.65 -16.10 3.40
N GLU A 82 11.88 -15.21 4.04
CA GLU A 82 12.46 -14.21 4.95
C GLU A 82 12.70 -14.75 6.37
N CYS A 83 11.90 -15.74 6.79
CA CYS A 83 11.97 -16.30 8.14
C CYS A 83 12.68 -17.65 8.22
N ASP A 84 13.09 -18.25 7.10
CA ASP A 84 13.73 -19.55 7.01
C ASP A 84 12.92 -20.65 7.73
N MET A 85 11.63 -20.74 7.39
CA MET A 85 10.69 -21.72 7.93
C MET A 85 10.04 -22.56 6.83
N SER A 86 9.45 -23.69 7.20
CA SER A 86 8.70 -24.49 6.25
C SER A 86 7.36 -23.85 5.85
N TYR A 87 6.85 -24.19 4.68
CA TYR A 87 5.57 -23.69 4.20
C TYR A 87 4.39 -23.98 5.16
N PRO A 88 4.24 -25.20 5.74
CA PRO A 88 3.22 -25.45 6.75
C PRO A 88 3.32 -24.57 7.97
N GLU A 89 4.55 -24.29 8.44
CA GLU A 89 4.78 -23.39 9.58
C GLU A 89 4.36 -21.95 9.24
N ALA A 90 4.67 -21.48 8.02
CA ALA A 90 4.26 -20.16 7.57
C ALA A 90 2.72 -20.03 7.51
N ILE A 91 2.03 -21.04 7.00
CA ILE A 91 0.56 -21.06 6.97
C ILE A 91 -0.02 -21.01 8.37
N ASN A 92 0.45 -21.86 9.29
CA ASN A 92 -0.01 -21.87 10.69
C ASN A 92 0.21 -20.51 11.36
N ALA A 93 1.36 -19.88 11.11
CA ALA A 93 1.67 -18.57 11.66
C ALA A 93 0.78 -17.45 11.10
N ILE A 94 0.42 -17.52 9.81
CA ILE A 94 -0.55 -16.62 9.20
C ILE A 94 -1.93 -16.81 9.84
N GLU A 95 -2.39 -18.05 10.00
CA GLU A 95 -3.70 -18.36 10.61
C GLU A 95 -3.79 -17.86 12.06
N GLU A 96 -2.76 -18.08 12.86
CA GLU A 96 -2.68 -17.55 14.23
C GLU A 96 -2.76 -16.02 14.23
N LYS A 97 -2.01 -15.37 13.32
CA LYS A 97 -2.03 -13.90 13.20
C LYS A 97 -3.39 -13.36 12.74
N VAL A 98 -4.05 -14.05 11.82
CA VAL A 98 -5.40 -13.71 11.37
C VAL A 98 -6.40 -13.82 12.50
N ALA A 99 -6.30 -14.85 13.34
CA ALA A 99 -7.15 -15.01 14.52
C ALA A 99 -6.98 -13.84 15.50
N GLU A 100 -5.72 -13.42 15.77
CA GLU A 100 -5.45 -12.23 16.59
C GLU A 100 -6.03 -10.95 15.98
N MET A 101 -5.84 -10.74 14.65
CA MET A 101 -6.36 -9.57 13.95
C MET A 101 -7.88 -9.47 14.04
N LYS A 102 -8.59 -10.59 13.85
CA LYS A 102 -10.05 -10.66 13.99
C LYS A 102 -10.49 -10.33 15.42
N GLN A 103 -9.81 -10.88 16.43
CA GLN A 103 -10.11 -10.58 17.83
C GLN A 103 -9.86 -9.10 18.18
N VAL A 104 -8.81 -8.49 17.62
CA VAL A 104 -8.55 -7.04 17.81
C VAL A 104 -9.64 -6.20 17.14
N ILE A 105 -10.06 -6.54 15.93
CA ILE A 105 -11.14 -5.82 15.22
C ILE A 105 -12.46 -5.95 16.00
N GLU A 106 -12.80 -7.13 16.47
CA GLU A 106 -14.03 -7.36 17.24
C GLU A 106 -14.04 -6.59 18.57
N SER A 107 -12.90 -6.51 19.25
CA SER A 107 -12.79 -5.85 20.56
C SER A 107 -12.64 -4.33 20.47
N LYS A 108 -11.89 -3.84 19.48
CA LYS A 108 -11.53 -2.42 19.33
C LYS A 108 -12.23 -1.72 18.17
N SER A 109 -13.01 -2.46 17.36
CA SER A 109 -13.66 -2.01 16.11
C SER A 109 -12.71 -1.41 15.08
N ARG A 110 -11.39 -1.56 15.29
CA ARG A 110 -10.34 -0.95 14.47
C ARG A 110 -9.03 -1.73 14.55
N LEU A 111 -8.40 -1.92 13.39
CA LEU A 111 -7.07 -2.51 13.26
C LEU A 111 -6.19 -1.63 12.37
N VAL A 112 -5.03 -1.23 12.86
CA VAL A 112 -4.06 -0.41 12.11
C VAL A 112 -3.01 -1.31 11.50
N PHE A 113 -2.81 -1.21 10.21
CA PHE A 113 -1.71 -1.80 9.45
C PHE A 113 -0.68 -0.71 9.16
N ASN A 114 0.48 -0.81 9.79
CA ASN A 114 1.53 0.21 9.62
C ASN A 114 2.00 0.31 8.17
N GLY A 115 1.94 1.51 7.60
CA GLY A 115 2.33 1.78 6.21
C GLY A 115 1.30 1.37 5.15
N LEU A 116 0.20 0.70 5.51
CA LEU A 116 -0.85 0.29 4.59
C LEU A 116 -2.12 1.10 4.79
N GLY A 117 -2.63 1.15 6.01
CA GLY A 117 -3.88 1.83 6.34
C GLY A 117 -4.55 1.29 7.59
N THR A 118 -5.83 1.56 7.72
CA THR A 118 -6.64 1.14 8.87
C THR A 118 -7.89 0.43 8.39
N ILE A 119 -8.17 -0.74 8.97
CA ILE A 119 -9.44 -1.46 8.79
C ILE A 119 -10.31 -1.17 10.03
N SER A 120 -11.56 -0.83 9.80
CA SER A 120 -12.58 -0.63 10.84
C SER A 120 -13.84 -1.43 10.50
N ILE A 121 -14.68 -1.68 11.50
CA ILE A 121 -16.00 -2.28 11.28
C ILE A 121 -16.96 -1.17 10.91
N GLY A 122 -17.50 -1.21 9.70
CA GLY A 122 -18.56 -0.33 9.24
C GLY A 122 -19.92 -0.65 9.87
N GLU A 123 -20.88 0.24 9.68
CA GLU A 123 -22.26 0.10 10.20
C GLU A 123 -22.96 -1.19 9.75
N ASN A 124 -22.54 -1.74 8.59
CA ASN A 124 -23.07 -2.97 8.02
C ASN A 124 -22.35 -4.25 8.50
N GLY A 125 -21.44 -4.14 9.48
CA GLY A 125 -20.59 -5.24 9.93
C GLY A 125 -19.51 -5.68 8.93
N LYS A 126 -19.34 -4.94 7.83
CA LYS A 126 -18.27 -5.16 6.85
C LYS A 126 -17.03 -4.36 7.24
N TYR A 127 -15.90 -4.80 6.73
CA TYR A 127 -14.65 -4.10 6.93
C TYR A 127 -14.55 -2.90 5.98
N ASP A 128 -14.40 -1.71 6.56
CA ASP A 128 -14.07 -0.47 5.85
C ASP A 128 -12.58 -0.22 5.95
N PHE A 129 -11.94 0.03 4.81
CA PHE A 129 -10.51 0.27 4.74
C PHE A 129 -10.22 1.74 4.40
N THR A 130 -9.42 2.36 5.22
CA THR A 130 -8.88 3.70 4.98
C THR A 130 -7.39 3.58 4.70
N PRO A 131 -6.92 3.85 3.46
CA PRO A 131 -5.51 3.75 3.11
C PRO A 131 -4.68 4.80 3.84
N CYS A 132 -3.38 4.51 4.03
CA CYS A 132 -2.43 5.47 4.56
C CYS A 132 -2.25 6.64 3.57
N LYS A 133 -2.17 7.87 4.09
CA LYS A 133 -2.04 9.09 3.26
C LYS A 133 -0.75 9.15 2.44
N THR A 134 0.30 8.48 2.90
CA THR A 134 1.60 8.46 2.21
C THR A 134 1.62 7.57 0.97
N GLY A 135 0.59 6.73 0.77
CA GLY A 135 0.51 5.80 -0.35
C GLY A 135 1.68 4.81 -0.44
N ILE A 136 1.54 3.79 -1.27
CA ILE A 136 2.68 2.96 -1.69
C ILE A 136 3.21 3.55 -3.00
N LEU A 137 4.40 4.14 -2.94
CA LEU A 137 5.06 4.63 -4.15
C LEU A 137 5.48 3.45 -5.04
N THR A 138 5.33 3.60 -6.33
CA THR A 138 5.90 2.66 -7.29
C THR A 138 7.43 2.72 -7.17
N PRO A 139 8.17 1.60 -7.08
CA PRO A 139 9.63 1.62 -6.91
C PRO A 139 10.36 2.44 -7.97
N THR A 140 9.84 2.48 -9.20
CA THR A 140 10.37 3.28 -10.31
C THR A 140 10.17 4.79 -10.15
N LEU A 141 9.38 5.23 -9.16
CA LEU A 141 8.98 6.63 -8.97
C LEU A 141 9.40 7.19 -7.62
N PHE A 142 10.25 6.51 -6.87
CA PHE A 142 10.72 6.95 -5.53
C PHE A 142 11.37 8.34 -5.50
N ALA A 143 11.85 8.84 -6.64
CA ALA A 143 12.48 10.15 -6.73
C ALA A 143 11.53 11.26 -7.20
N LEU A 144 10.28 10.94 -7.53
CA LEU A 144 9.30 11.92 -8.00
C LEU A 144 8.48 12.43 -6.82
N ASP A 145 8.63 13.71 -6.53
CA ASP A 145 7.84 14.43 -5.54
C ASP A 145 6.84 15.37 -6.25
N LEU A 146 5.97 15.99 -5.48
CA LEU A 146 5.11 17.07 -5.95
C LEU A 146 5.94 18.24 -6.43
N PHE A 147 5.70 18.75 -7.62
CA PHE A 147 6.38 19.95 -8.11
C PHE A 147 5.41 20.93 -8.76
N GLU A 148 5.69 22.20 -8.56
CA GLU A 148 4.97 23.30 -9.12
C GLU A 148 5.51 23.60 -10.54
N ILE A 149 4.65 23.52 -11.57
CA ILE A 149 4.99 23.94 -12.91
C ILE A 149 4.69 25.44 -13.03
N LYS A 150 5.73 26.27 -13.05
CA LYS A 150 5.60 27.68 -13.41
C LYS A 150 5.34 27.76 -14.92
N LYS A 151 4.20 28.32 -15.34
CA LYS A 151 3.97 28.62 -16.75
C LYS A 151 5.12 29.50 -17.24
N PRO A 152 5.73 29.20 -18.41
CA PRO A 152 6.69 30.11 -19.03
C PRO A 152 5.99 31.47 -19.19
N LYS A 153 6.66 32.54 -18.77
CA LYS A 153 6.19 33.89 -19.09
C LYS A 153 6.16 33.97 -20.62
N GLU A 154 5.01 34.19 -21.20
CA GLU A 154 4.91 34.55 -22.64
C GLU A 154 5.86 35.70 -22.86
N SER A 155 6.95 35.45 -23.58
CA SER A 155 7.86 36.50 -24.01
C SER A 155 7.12 37.40 -24.99
N THR A 156 6.91 38.63 -24.58
CA THR A 156 6.28 39.73 -25.35
C THR A 156 7.19 40.17 -26.51
N SER A 157 7.68 39.23 -27.31
CA SER A 157 8.60 39.53 -28.42
C SER A 157 8.00 39.37 -29.83
N GLN A 158 6.67 39.29 -29.94
CA GLN A 158 6.01 39.25 -31.27
C GLN A 158 5.16 40.48 -31.59
N LYS A 159 5.29 41.59 -30.84
CA LYS A 159 4.55 42.83 -31.16
C LYS A 159 5.36 43.91 -31.89
N GLU A 160 6.68 43.72 -32.04
CA GLU A 160 7.49 44.74 -32.72
C GLU A 160 7.79 44.50 -34.20
N GLU A 161 7.52 43.30 -34.70
CA GLU A 161 7.82 42.98 -36.11
C GLU A 161 6.67 43.34 -37.09
N LYS A 162 5.47 43.63 -36.57
CA LYS A 162 4.34 44.09 -37.40
C LYS A 162 4.24 45.61 -37.57
N ALA A 163 5.04 46.38 -36.87
CA ALA A 163 5.04 47.85 -36.98
C ALA A 163 6.08 48.40 -37.99
N ARG A 164 6.95 47.55 -38.55
CA ARG A 164 7.97 47.96 -39.55
C ARG A 164 7.67 47.58 -40.99
N ALA A 165 6.52 46.98 -41.25
CA ALA A 165 6.14 46.56 -42.61
C ALA A 165 5.06 47.42 -43.24
N VAL A 166 4.84 48.66 -42.75
CA VAL A 166 3.97 49.65 -43.41
C VAL A 166 4.74 50.97 -43.48
N CYS A 167 5.60 51.03 -44.46
CA CYS A 167 6.04 52.25 -45.16
C CYS A 167 6.54 51.86 -46.53
#